data_85e6962134f0fc37bc680064ed968eb6
#
_entry.id   85e6962134f0fc37bc680064ed968eb6
#
_cell.length_a   1.000
_cell.length_b   1.000
_cell.length_c   1.000
_cell.angle_alpha   90.00
_cell.angle_beta   90.00
_cell.angle_gamma   90.00
#
_symmetry.space_group_name_H-M   'P 1'
#
loop_
_entity.id
_entity.type
_entity.pdbx_description
1 polymer ?
#
loop_
_entity_poly.entity_id
_entity_poly.type
_entity_poly.pdbx_seq_one_letter_code
_entity_poly.pdbx_strand_id
1 'polypeptide(L)'
;MACTGTDATLLEGLVVNADLIRDLGRPDRHDAAAAALVTLGAVGVEQLVREVMDAESPVDWRPITAVLGQIGDAGFEGLLQGLVSASTEESRKRVGFAFARLGVAVLDRYAAALAHPVPLVRRQAVRGIEHCGEAGRSAAALVPLLGDPDQEVARQAQDTLIRTGGEHVIPLLRRVRERGAGRQRARALTVLAELGGEAALSRADTAAIERLIRIKLPEDRPEPLWACWNHWMAVPGGDQAGIMRTLGLSNPRPVTFALGNDIVDGDGCDTDEHTGYERVFVTPELAGWTLVLGAWCDPHGQERREDVLRLCTELSGRYGRAQAYYYGGQGDSSAWLVAEHGTVIRRYGEPGEAEDELLTIGEPLPYERTRRTELGLHPDWDAAQESEDDEDEWRWTAHDLAPDIARSLGAAIPLDLAADTPSRGTGVIALTTYGVAHGVPAGAYRI
;
A
#
# COMPACT_ATOMS: atom_id res chain seq x y z
N MET A 1 -19.06 -31.84 60.60
CA MET A 1 -20.13 -31.07 59.92
C MET A 1 -19.65 -29.67 59.68
N ALA A 2 -19.72 -29.24 58.48
CA ALA A 2 -19.58 -27.93 57.87
C ALA A 2 -18.41 -27.82 56.85
N CYS A 3 -18.68 -28.37 55.67
CA CYS A 3 -17.95 -28.06 54.42
C CYS A 3 -18.96 -27.91 53.31
N THR A 4 -19.82 -26.92 53.33
CA THR A 4 -20.85 -26.73 52.28
C THR A 4 -21.06 -25.26 51.85
N GLY A 5 -20.22 -24.34 52.35
CA GLY A 5 -20.38 -22.89 52.05
C GLY A 5 -19.56 -22.40 50.88
N THR A 6 -18.40 -23.00 50.59
CA THR A 6 -17.43 -22.48 49.61
C THR A 6 -17.73 -22.88 48.15
N ASP A 7 -18.32 -24.07 47.96
CA ASP A 7 -18.66 -24.58 46.62
C ASP A 7 -19.89 -23.90 45.99
N ALA A 8 -20.87 -23.52 46.83
CA ALA A 8 -22.09 -22.85 46.32
C ALA A 8 -21.82 -21.45 45.81
N THR A 9 -20.93 -20.67 46.52
CA THR A 9 -20.59 -19.33 46.13
C THR A 9 -19.68 -19.29 44.88
N LEU A 10 -18.82 -20.29 44.70
CA LEU A 10 -18.03 -20.47 43.48
C LEU A 10 -18.90 -20.88 42.26
N LEU A 11 -19.88 -21.72 42.48
CA LEU A 11 -20.85 -22.11 41.44
C LEU A 11 -21.82 -20.99 41.08
N GLU A 12 -22.28 -20.20 42.05
CA GLU A 12 -23.08 -18.98 41.77
C GLU A 12 -22.27 -17.92 41.03
N GLY A 13 -21.01 -17.71 41.34
CA GLY A 13 -20.13 -16.80 40.61
C GLY A 13 -19.83 -17.23 39.17
N LEU A 14 -19.65 -18.52 38.91
CA LEU A 14 -19.46 -19.09 37.57
C LEU A 14 -20.74 -18.98 36.71
N VAL A 15 -21.90 -19.19 37.28
CA VAL A 15 -23.19 -19.06 36.57
C VAL A 15 -23.46 -17.58 36.23
N VAL A 16 -23.23 -16.67 37.16
CA VAL A 16 -23.40 -15.23 36.96
C VAL A 16 -22.48 -14.75 35.83
N ASN A 17 -21.22 -15.19 35.81
CA ASN A 17 -20.27 -14.80 34.75
C ASN A 17 -20.70 -15.33 33.36
N ALA A 18 -21.24 -16.53 33.25
CA ALA A 18 -21.71 -17.12 31.98
C ALA A 18 -22.93 -16.35 31.41
N ASP A 19 -23.83 -15.89 32.26
CA ASP A 19 -24.98 -15.09 31.84
C ASP A 19 -24.55 -13.68 31.40
N LEU A 20 -23.65 -13.02 32.13
CA LEU A 20 -23.11 -11.74 31.76
C LEU A 20 -22.34 -11.78 30.44
N ILE A 21 -21.54 -12.82 30.21
CA ILE A 21 -20.84 -13.01 28.92
C ILE A 21 -21.85 -13.15 27.77
N ARG A 22 -22.91 -13.91 27.96
CA ARG A 22 -23.98 -14.08 26.98
C ARG A 22 -24.71 -12.74 26.71
N ASP A 23 -24.94 -11.96 27.75
CA ASP A 23 -25.60 -10.67 27.66
C ASP A 23 -24.75 -9.59 26.96
N LEU A 24 -23.41 -9.75 26.86
CA LEU A 24 -22.56 -8.91 26.00
C LEU A 24 -22.96 -8.95 24.51
N GLY A 25 -23.54 -10.04 24.04
CA GLY A 25 -24.06 -10.17 22.68
C GLY A 25 -25.41 -9.53 22.45
N ARG A 26 -26.07 -8.97 23.49
CA ARG A 26 -27.41 -8.39 23.41
C ARG A 26 -27.35 -6.87 23.49
N PRO A 27 -27.79 -6.14 22.45
CA PRO A 27 -27.69 -4.68 22.41
C PRO A 27 -28.31 -3.96 23.62
N ASP A 28 -29.45 -4.47 24.10
CA ASP A 28 -30.21 -3.92 25.23
C ASP A 28 -29.56 -4.16 26.61
N ARG A 29 -28.61 -5.08 26.71
CA ARG A 29 -27.93 -5.48 27.95
C ARG A 29 -26.42 -5.30 27.94
N HIS A 30 -25.86 -4.98 26.79
CA HIS A 30 -24.43 -4.89 26.56
C HIS A 30 -23.69 -4.05 27.62
N ASP A 31 -24.12 -2.81 27.79
CA ASP A 31 -23.42 -1.86 28.68
C ASP A 31 -23.48 -2.29 30.15
N ALA A 32 -24.64 -2.82 30.58
CA ALA A 32 -24.80 -3.30 31.96
C ALA A 32 -23.94 -4.55 32.21
N ALA A 33 -23.89 -5.49 31.26
CA ALA A 33 -23.07 -6.69 31.34
C ALA A 33 -21.57 -6.35 31.32
N ALA A 34 -21.15 -5.46 30.45
CA ALA A 34 -19.77 -4.99 30.37
C ALA A 34 -19.32 -4.33 31.68
N ALA A 35 -20.11 -3.41 32.23
CA ALA A 35 -19.81 -2.75 33.51
C ALA A 35 -19.72 -3.75 34.68
N ALA A 36 -20.63 -4.73 34.73
CA ALA A 36 -20.61 -5.78 35.74
C ALA A 36 -19.35 -6.66 35.63
N LEU A 37 -18.95 -7.06 34.42
CA LEU A 37 -17.76 -7.87 34.19
C LEU A 37 -16.46 -7.10 34.52
N VAL A 38 -16.40 -5.81 34.19
CA VAL A 38 -15.28 -4.94 34.58
C VAL A 38 -15.19 -4.81 36.09
N THR A 39 -16.34 -4.71 36.78
CA THR A 39 -16.39 -4.64 38.26
C THR A 39 -15.90 -5.92 38.93
N LEU A 40 -16.17 -7.09 38.32
CA LEU A 40 -15.63 -8.38 38.76
C LEU A 40 -14.09 -8.45 38.66
N GLY A 41 -13.51 -7.65 37.75
CA GLY A 41 -12.06 -7.54 37.62
C GLY A 41 -11.40 -8.90 37.33
N ALA A 42 -10.29 -9.16 38.03
CA ALA A 42 -9.49 -10.37 37.79
C ALA A 42 -10.23 -11.69 37.97
N VAL A 43 -11.31 -11.73 38.76
CA VAL A 43 -12.08 -12.97 39.00
C VAL A 43 -12.75 -13.51 37.72
N GLY A 44 -13.18 -12.63 36.84
CA GLY A 44 -13.84 -13.00 35.58
C GLY A 44 -12.89 -13.34 34.41
N VAL A 45 -11.61 -12.99 34.51
CA VAL A 45 -10.67 -13.02 33.39
C VAL A 45 -10.50 -14.41 32.79
N GLU A 46 -10.33 -15.44 33.62
CA GLU A 46 -10.14 -16.83 33.14
C GLU A 46 -11.30 -17.31 32.26
N GLN A 47 -12.53 -17.00 32.67
CA GLN A 47 -13.73 -17.36 31.90
C GLN A 47 -13.80 -16.56 30.60
N LEU A 48 -13.55 -15.26 30.64
CA LEU A 48 -13.54 -14.40 29.45
C LEU A 48 -12.50 -14.87 28.42
N VAL A 49 -11.30 -15.21 28.86
CA VAL A 49 -10.24 -15.73 27.98
C VAL A 49 -10.61 -17.08 27.39
N ARG A 50 -11.26 -17.96 28.16
CA ARG A 50 -11.75 -19.25 27.68
C ARG A 50 -12.76 -19.06 26.55
N GLU A 51 -13.70 -18.13 26.69
CA GLU A 51 -14.68 -17.81 25.64
C GLU A 51 -14.02 -17.25 24.39
N VAL A 52 -13.00 -16.39 24.53
CA VAL A 52 -12.22 -15.90 23.39
C VAL A 52 -11.54 -17.07 22.65
N MET A 53 -11.02 -18.07 23.39
CA MET A 53 -10.30 -19.22 22.82
C MET A 53 -11.21 -20.24 22.17
N ASP A 54 -12.47 -20.28 22.57
CA ASP A 54 -13.44 -21.27 22.10
C ASP A 54 -13.99 -20.88 20.72
N ALA A 55 -13.57 -21.61 19.69
CA ALA A 55 -14.02 -21.41 18.32
C ALA A 55 -15.53 -21.67 18.13
N GLU A 56 -16.09 -22.52 18.96
CA GLU A 56 -17.53 -22.94 18.90
C GLU A 56 -18.41 -22.04 19.79
N SER A 57 -17.81 -21.11 20.56
CA SER A 57 -18.61 -20.20 21.39
C SER A 57 -19.56 -19.37 20.53
N PRO A 58 -20.86 -19.28 20.88
CA PRO A 58 -21.83 -18.46 20.20
C PRO A 58 -21.67 -16.96 20.51
N VAL A 59 -20.78 -16.60 21.43
CA VAL A 59 -20.55 -15.21 21.84
C VAL A 59 -19.46 -14.59 20.97
N ASP A 60 -19.74 -13.39 20.43
CA ASP A 60 -18.69 -12.62 19.74
C ASP A 60 -17.58 -12.25 20.73
N TRP A 61 -16.35 -12.61 20.39
CA TRP A 61 -15.18 -12.35 21.22
C TRP A 61 -14.75 -10.87 21.26
N ARG A 62 -15.23 -10.03 20.31
CA ARG A 62 -14.85 -8.60 20.22
C ARG A 62 -15.32 -7.78 21.43
N PRO A 63 -16.58 -7.87 21.88
CA PRO A 63 -17.03 -7.23 23.11
C PRO A 63 -16.26 -7.74 24.35
N ILE A 64 -15.94 -9.04 24.39
CA ILE A 64 -15.15 -9.62 25.46
C ILE A 64 -13.75 -8.97 25.53
N THR A 65 -13.13 -8.72 24.36
CA THR A 65 -11.83 -8.04 24.28
C THR A 65 -11.90 -6.63 24.88
N ALA A 66 -12.95 -5.87 24.58
CA ALA A 66 -13.14 -4.53 25.13
C ALA A 66 -13.25 -4.56 26.67
N VAL A 67 -13.97 -5.52 27.23
CA VAL A 67 -14.06 -5.72 28.68
C VAL A 67 -12.70 -6.07 29.27
N LEU A 68 -11.95 -7.00 28.69
CA LEU A 68 -10.59 -7.36 29.11
C LEU A 68 -9.63 -6.16 29.09
N GLY A 69 -9.77 -5.29 28.07
CA GLY A 69 -9.02 -4.04 27.99
C GLY A 69 -9.34 -3.07 29.12
N GLN A 70 -10.59 -2.94 29.51
CA GLN A 70 -11.04 -2.12 30.64
C GLN A 70 -10.62 -2.70 32.01
N ILE A 71 -10.55 -4.04 32.15
CA ILE A 71 -9.98 -4.70 33.32
C ILE A 71 -8.47 -4.39 33.46
N GLY A 72 -7.78 -4.08 32.37
CA GLY A 72 -6.40 -3.63 32.37
C GLY A 72 -5.39 -4.77 32.57
N ASP A 73 -4.50 -4.63 33.56
CA ASP A 73 -3.37 -5.55 33.77
C ASP A 73 -3.79 -7.02 33.90
N ALA A 74 -4.87 -7.32 34.61
CA ALA A 74 -5.34 -8.69 34.77
C ALA A 74 -5.86 -9.27 33.44
N GLY A 75 -6.57 -8.46 32.65
CA GLY A 75 -7.01 -8.84 31.31
C GLY A 75 -5.85 -9.11 30.35
N PHE A 76 -4.82 -8.25 30.39
CA PHE A 76 -3.58 -8.42 29.64
C PHE A 76 -2.90 -9.76 29.99
N GLU A 77 -2.68 -10.01 31.27
CA GLU A 77 -2.02 -11.24 31.75
C GLU A 77 -2.80 -12.49 31.37
N GLY A 78 -4.13 -12.47 31.51
CA GLY A 78 -4.99 -13.59 31.11
C GLY A 78 -4.88 -13.90 29.63
N LEU A 79 -4.95 -12.90 28.75
CA LEU A 79 -4.77 -13.11 27.30
C LEU A 79 -3.33 -13.52 26.93
N LEU A 80 -2.31 -13.03 27.64
CA LEU A 80 -0.93 -13.48 27.46
C LEU A 80 -0.81 -14.98 27.75
N GLN A 81 -1.35 -15.45 28.87
CA GLN A 81 -1.39 -16.88 29.20
C GLN A 81 -2.20 -17.69 28.18
N GLY A 82 -3.34 -17.18 27.75
CA GLY A 82 -4.13 -17.76 26.66
C GLY A 82 -3.34 -17.91 25.38
N LEU A 83 -2.58 -16.88 25.00
CA LEU A 83 -1.75 -16.89 23.78
C LEU A 83 -0.62 -17.93 23.83
N VAL A 84 -0.02 -18.12 25.02
CA VAL A 84 1.04 -19.13 25.23
C VAL A 84 0.46 -20.56 25.26
N SER A 85 -0.76 -20.74 25.82
CA SER A 85 -1.39 -22.06 25.99
C SER A 85 -2.25 -22.51 24.81
N ALA A 86 -2.57 -21.64 23.84
CA ALA A 86 -3.45 -21.93 22.71
C ALA A 86 -2.91 -23.09 21.88
N SER A 87 -3.67 -24.19 21.82
CA SER A 87 -3.29 -25.44 21.13
C SER A 87 -3.70 -25.48 19.66
N THR A 88 -4.81 -24.82 19.30
CA THR A 88 -5.34 -24.79 17.93
C THR A 88 -4.92 -23.49 17.20
N GLU A 89 -4.89 -23.54 15.87
CA GLU A 89 -4.59 -22.34 15.07
C GLU A 89 -5.69 -21.28 15.25
N GLU A 90 -6.95 -21.69 15.29
CA GLU A 90 -8.08 -20.77 15.44
C GLU A 90 -8.09 -20.08 16.82
N SER A 91 -7.90 -20.83 17.91
CA SER A 91 -7.77 -20.24 19.24
C SER A 91 -6.59 -19.26 19.29
N ARG A 92 -5.48 -19.59 18.64
CA ARG A 92 -4.29 -18.76 18.58
C ARG A 92 -4.53 -17.45 17.80
N LYS A 93 -5.30 -17.52 16.71
CA LYS A 93 -5.72 -16.33 15.95
C LYS A 93 -6.62 -15.43 16.82
N ARG A 94 -7.67 -15.96 17.41
CA ARG A 94 -8.64 -15.21 18.23
C ARG A 94 -7.96 -14.52 19.41
N VAL A 95 -7.22 -15.28 20.21
CA VAL A 95 -6.47 -14.71 21.35
C VAL A 95 -5.45 -13.67 20.88
N GLY A 96 -4.74 -13.92 19.78
CA GLY A 96 -3.79 -12.96 19.20
C GLY A 96 -4.45 -11.64 18.79
N PHE A 97 -5.63 -11.72 18.16
CA PHE A 97 -6.41 -10.53 17.83
C PHE A 97 -6.91 -9.79 19.08
N ALA A 98 -7.43 -10.53 20.07
CA ALA A 98 -7.89 -9.96 21.33
C ALA A 98 -6.72 -9.28 22.08
N PHE A 99 -5.61 -9.98 22.23
CA PHE A 99 -4.41 -9.46 22.89
C PHE A 99 -3.93 -8.15 22.24
N ALA A 100 -3.85 -8.08 20.91
CA ALA A 100 -3.38 -6.88 20.21
C ALA A 100 -4.36 -5.69 20.27
N ARG A 101 -5.58 -5.84 20.79
CA ARG A 101 -6.62 -4.81 20.81
C ARG A 101 -7.07 -4.36 22.21
N LEU A 102 -6.30 -4.66 23.24
CA LEU A 102 -6.63 -4.24 24.61
C LEU A 102 -6.61 -2.72 24.83
N GLY A 103 -5.99 -1.97 23.92
CA GLY A 103 -5.97 -0.51 23.94
C GLY A 103 -4.79 0.10 24.68
N VAL A 104 -4.78 1.44 24.73
CA VAL A 104 -3.64 2.25 25.20
C VAL A 104 -3.39 2.11 26.71
N ALA A 105 -4.38 1.72 27.50
CA ALA A 105 -4.25 1.54 28.96
C ALA A 105 -3.18 0.50 29.34
N VAL A 106 -2.89 -0.46 28.47
CA VAL A 106 -1.88 -1.51 28.70
C VAL A 106 -0.60 -1.32 27.86
N LEU A 107 -0.34 -0.11 27.36
CA LEU A 107 0.81 0.18 26.48
C LEU A 107 2.15 -0.22 27.11
N ASP A 108 2.35 0.08 28.40
CA ASP A 108 3.57 -0.28 29.11
C ASP A 108 3.73 -1.81 29.24
N ARG A 109 2.62 -2.54 29.32
CA ARG A 109 2.62 -4.01 29.33
C ARG A 109 3.01 -4.57 27.97
N TYR A 110 2.54 -3.98 26.87
CA TYR A 110 3.03 -4.35 25.54
C TYR A 110 4.51 -4.11 25.40
N ALA A 111 5.00 -2.94 25.85
CA ALA A 111 6.44 -2.64 25.80
C ALA A 111 7.28 -3.66 26.59
N ALA A 112 6.82 -4.09 27.77
CA ALA A 112 7.47 -5.16 28.54
C ALA A 112 7.41 -6.52 27.80
N ALA A 113 6.30 -6.86 27.15
CA ALA A 113 6.11 -8.11 26.42
C ALA A 113 6.97 -8.21 25.14
N LEU A 114 7.57 -7.12 24.66
CA LEU A 114 8.54 -7.16 23.55
C LEU A 114 9.80 -7.97 23.90
N ALA A 115 10.11 -8.20 25.17
CA ALA A 115 11.21 -9.04 25.61
C ALA A 115 10.81 -10.50 25.94
N HIS A 116 9.56 -10.88 25.69
CA HIS A 116 9.04 -12.20 26.05
C HIS A 116 9.77 -13.32 25.27
N PRO A 117 10.06 -14.49 25.90
CA PRO A 117 10.79 -15.59 25.23
C PRO A 117 10.05 -16.18 24.03
N VAL A 118 8.72 -16.19 24.04
CA VAL A 118 7.88 -16.73 22.96
C VAL A 118 7.73 -15.70 21.81
N PRO A 119 8.18 -16.00 20.59
CA PRO A 119 8.12 -15.05 19.46
C PRO A 119 6.70 -14.57 19.15
N LEU A 120 5.70 -15.45 19.25
CA LEU A 120 4.31 -15.09 19.04
C LEU A 120 3.84 -13.96 19.95
N VAL A 121 4.23 -13.99 21.24
CA VAL A 121 3.90 -12.94 22.21
C VAL A 121 4.57 -11.62 21.80
N ARG A 122 5.85 -11.64 21.44
CA ARG A 122 6.55 -10.43 20.98
C ARG A 122 5.87 -9.83 19.74
N ARG A 123 5.51 -10.67 18.76
CA ARG A 123 4.81 -10.23 17.55
C ARG A 123 3.46 -9.59 17.84
N GLN A 124 2.66 -10.19 18.71
CA GLN A 124 1.37 -9.63 19.10
C GLN A 124 1.50 -8.37 19.96
N ALA A 125 2.57 -8.26 20.76
CA ALA A 125 2.86 -7.03 21.49
C ALA A 125 3.21 -5.86 20.54
N VAL A 126 3.99 -6.11 19.48
CA VAL A 126 4.25 -5.11 18.43
C VAL A 126 2.95 -4.63 17.80
N ARG A 127 2.04 -5.55 17.45
CA ARG A 127 0.70 -5.22 16.90
C ARG A 127 -0.14 -4.43 17.90
N GLY A 128 -0.07 -4.77 19.19
CA GLY A 128 -0.76 -4.01 20.24
C GLY A 128 -0.29 -2.56 20.31
N ILE A 129 1.01 -2.32 20.24
CA ILE A 129 1.59 -0.97 20.18
C ILE A 129 1.12 -0.22 18.92
N GLU A 130 1.09 -0.91 17.77
CA GLU A 130 0.59 -0.35 16.51
C GLU A 130 -0.87 0.07 16.60
N HIS A 131 -1.75 -0.79 17.13
CA HIS A 131 -3.17 -0.49 17.30
C HIS A 131 -3.45 0.65 18.31
N CYS A 132 -2.53 0.87 19.23
CA CYS A 132 -2.63 2.02 20.14
C CYS A 132 -2.27 3.36 19.47
N GLY A 133 -1.70 3.35 18.25
CA GLY A 133 -1.19 4.57 17.59
C GLY A 133 0.05 5.17 18.27
N GLU A 134 0.70 4.43 19.17
CA GLU A 134 1.75 4.94 20.06
C GLU A 134 3.15 4.38 19.73
N ALA A 135 3.35 3.92 18.49
CA ALA A 135 4.64 3.35 18.08
C ALA A 135 5.79 4.35 18.25
N GLY A 136 5.50 5.63 18.11
CA GLY A 136 6.46 6.68 18.37
C GLY A 136 6.96 6.69 19.82
N ARG A 137 6.09 6.64 20.80
CA ARG A 137 6.45 6.54 22.22
C ARG A 137 7.22 5.25 22.54
N SER A 138 6.89 4.18 21.84
CA SER A 138 7.48 2.86 22.02
C SER A 138 8.68 2.59 21.10
N ALA A 139 9.09 3.55 20.29
CA ALA A 139 10.15 3.37 19.28
C ALA A 139 11.47 2.84 19.87
N ALA A 140 11.87 3.34 21.03
CA ALA A 140 13.09 2.88 21.69
C ALA A 140 13.04 1.39 22.07
N ALA A 141 11.84 0.85 22.33
CA ALA A 141 11.62 -0.56 22.63
C ALA A 141 11.43 -1.41 21.34
N LEU A 142 10.86 -0.82 20.28
CA LEU A 142 10.65 -1.50 18.98
C LEU A 142 11.94 -1.64 18.15
N VAL A 143 12.80 -0.62 18.13
CA VAL A 143 14.03 -0.61 17.34
C VAL A 143 14.95 -1.81 17.60
N PRO A 144 15.15 -2.33 18.83
CA PRO A 144 15.92 -3.56 19.05
C PRO A 144 15.37 -4.79 18.31
N LEU A 145 14.04 -4.87 18.14
CA LEU A 145 13.38 -6.00 17.46
C LEU A 145 13.66 -6.06 15.96
N LEU A 146 14.20 -5.02 15.34
CA LEU A 146 14.73 -5.10 13.97
C LEU A 146 15.81 -6.19 13.83
N GLY A 147 16.47 -6.57 14.93
CA GLY A 147 17.44 -7.66 14.99
C GLY A 147 16.91 -8.96 15.61
N ASP A 148 15.61 -9.08 15.82
CA ASP A 148 15.01 -10.27 16.45
C ASP A 148 15.43 -11.54 15.72
N PRO A 149 15.75 -12.63 16.45
CA PRO A 149 16.08 -13.91 15.83
C PRO A 149 14.91 -14.51 15.03
N ASP A 150 13.67 -14.20 15.43
CA ASP A 150 12.47 -14.57 14.68
C ASP A 150 12.19 -13.53 13.58
N GLN A 151 12.17 -14.01 12.32
CA GLN A 151 12.02 -13.16 11.14
C GLN A 151 10.68 -12.43 11.10
N GLU A 152 9.60 -13.06 11.57
CA GLU A 152 8.26 -12.48 11.57
C GLU A 152 8.14 -11.36 12.63
N VAL A 153 8.78 -11.53 13.78
CA VAL A 153 8.86 -10.45 14.79
C VAL A 153 9.64 -9.26 14.23
N ALA A 154 10.79 -9.52 13.61
CA ALA A 154 11.63 -8.47 13.04
C ALA A 154 10.93 -7.72 11.89
N ARG A 155 10.19 -8.46 11.04
CA ARG A 155 9.39 -7.86 9.95
C ARG A 155 8.25 -7.03 10.52
N GLN A 156 7.46 -7.57 11.45
CA GLN A 156 6.36 -6.82 12.08
C GLN A 156 6.86 -5.53 12.76
N ALA A 157 8.01 -5.57 13.44
CA ALA A 157 8.60 -4.37 14.05
C ALA A 157 9.04 -3.34 12.99
N GLN A 158 9.62 -3.80 11.86
CA GLN A 158 9.97 -2.96 10.73
C GLN A 158 8.73 -2.27 10.16
N ASP A 159 7.69 -3.05 9.80
CA ASP A 159 6.46 -2.55 9.20
C ASP A 159 5.74 -1.55 10.14
N THR A 160 5.71 -1.85 11.43
CA THR A 160 5.12 -0.95 12.44
C THR A 160 5.89 0.36 12.55
N LEU A 161 7.23 0.33 12.55
CA LEU A 161 8.05 1.54 12.59
C LEU A 161 7.88 2.39 11.33
N ILE A 162 7.71 1.77 10.16
CA ILE A 162 7.44 2.48 8.90
C ILE A 162 6.09 3.18 8.97
N ARG A 163 5.01 2.47 9.34
CA ARG A 163 3.65 3.03 9.34
C ARG A 163 3.39 4.08 10.41
N THR A 164 4.00 3.95 11.58
CA THR A 164 3.59 4.74 12.75
C THR A 164 4.75 5.37 13.52
N GLY A 165 5.99 5.17 13.06
CA GLY A 165 7.19 5.58 13.79
C GLY A 165 7.45 7.09 13.80
N GLY A 166 7.14 7.78 12.69
CA GLY A 166 7.40 9.21 12.55
C GLY A 166 8.89 9.60 12.55
N GLU A 167 9.17 10.87 12.34
CA GLU A 167 10.54 11.39 12.19
C GLU A 167 11.44 11.22 13.44
N HIS A 168 10.84 11.17 14.63
CA HIS A 168 11.60 11.04 15.88
C HIS A 168 12.32 9.68 16.02
N VAL A 169 11.95 8.68 15.23
CA VAL A 169 12.62 7.38 15.14
C VAL A 169 13.95 7.46 14.39
N ILE A 170 14.08 8.41 13.46
CA ILE A 170 15.27 8.58 12.60
C ILE A 170 16.59 8.63 13.39
N PRO A 171 16.73 9.42 14.49
CA PRO A 171 17.96 9.44 15.26
C PRO A 171 18.32 8.09 15.90
N LEU A 172 17.31 7.30 16.30
CA LEU A 172 17.54 5.97 16.86
C LEU A 172 18.04 5.00 15.79
N LEU A 173 17.43 5.03 14.61
CA LEU A 173 17.82 4.19 13.47
C LEU A 173 19.23 4.54 12.99
N ARG A 174 19.59 5.82 12.88
CA ARG A 174 20.96 6.25 12.55
C ARG A 174 21.99 5.68 13.53
N ARG A 175 21.68 5.68 14.83
CA ARG A 175 22.55 5.05 15.84
C ARG A 175 22.68 3.54 15.62
N VAL A 176 21.59 2.86 15.24
CA VAL A 176 21.62 1.43 14.90
C VAL A 176 22.46 1.21 13.65
N ARG A 177 22.34 2.06 12.63
CA ARG A 177 23.19 1.98 11.42
C ARG A 177 24.67 2.05 11.73
N GLU A 178 25.05 2.92 12.67
CA GLU A 178 26.45 3.08 13.08
C GLU A 178 26.98 1.91 13.92
N ARG A 179 26.20 1.42 14.88
CA ARG A 179 26.68 0.55 15.98
C ARG A 179 25.91 -0.76 16.14
N GLY A 180 24.81 -0.97 15.44
CA GLY A 180 23.96 -2.16 15.59
C GLY A 180 24.57 -3.42 14.98
N ALA A 181 24.01 -4.58 15.32
CA ALA A 181 24.34 -5.86 14.70
C ALA A 181 23.96 -5.89 13.21
N GLY A 182 24.60 -6.76 12.43
CA GLY A 182 24.45 -6.80 10.96
C GLY A 182 22.99 -6.87 10.48
N ARG A 183 22.18 -7.79 11.02
CA ARG A 183 20.76 -7.95 10.65
C ARG A 183 19.93 -6.70 11.02
N GLN A 184 20.17 -6.15 12.20
CA GLN A 184 19.50 -4.95 12.67
C GLN A 184 19.85 -3.74 11.81
N ARG A 185 21.11 -3.60 11.40
CA ARG A 185 21.55 -2.53 10.49
C ARG A 185 20.87 -2.58 9.13
N ALA A 186 20.69 -3.79 8.56
CA ALA A 186 20.03 -3.92 7.27
C ALA A 186 18.59 -3.42 7.33
N ARG A 187 17.79 -3.90 8.30
CA ARG A 187 16.40 -3.45 8.46
C ARG A 187 16.27 -1.97 8.85
N ALA A 188 17.19 -1.47 9.67
CA ALA A 188 17.22 -0.04 10.01
C ALA A 188 17.47 0.85 8.78
N LEU A 189 18.21 0.34 7.76
CA LEU A 189 18.38 1.06 6.50
C LEU A 189 17.07 1.19 5.74
N THR A 190 16.31 0.10 5.63
CA THR A 190 14.98 0.12 5.01
C THR A 190 14.05 1.11 5.72
N VAL A 191 13.95 1.03 7.04
CA VAL A 191 13.08 1.95 7.80
C VAL A 191 13.51 3.40 7.65
N LEU A 192 14.82 3.70 7.63
CA LEU A 192 15.34 5.05 7.39
C LEU A 192 14.94 5.58 6.02
N ALA A 193 15.07 4.76 4.99
CA ALA A 193 14.72 5.13 3.63
C ALA A 193 13.20 5.42 3.49
N GLU A 194 12.36 4.60 4.12
CA GLU A 194 10.90 4.77 4.10
C GLU A 194 10.43 6.00 4.89
N LEU A 195 11.04 6.29 6.06
CA LEU A 195 10.60 7.41 6.90
C LEU A 195 11.14 8.77 6.48
N GLY A 196 12.33 8.83 5.93
CA GLY A 196 12.99 10.11 5.70
C GLY A 196 13.68 10.23 4.34
N GLY A 197 13.51 9.24 3.45
CA GLY A 197 14.09 9.21 2.12
C GLY A 197 15.59 9.45 2.14
N GLU A 198 16.11 10.04 1.07
CA GLU A 198 17.54 10.33 0.94
C GLU A 198 18.07 11.29 2.00
N ALA A 199 17.25 12.21 2.50
CA ALA A 199 17.63 13.15 3.53
C ALA A 199 17.95 12.49 4.88
N ALA A 200 17.37 11.33 5.16
CA ALA A 200 17.66 10.56 6.37
C ALA A 200 18.93 9.72 6.25
N LEU A 201 19.42 9.45 5.04
CA LEU A 201 20.54 8.57 4.77
C LEU A 201 21.90 9.27 4.92
N SER A 202 22.87 8.57 5.46
CA SER A 202 24.27 8.97 5.37
C SER A 202 24.84 8.67 3.98
N ARG A 203 25.95 9.31 3.60
CA ARG A 203 26.68 8.96 2.35
C ARG A 203 27.02 7.46 2.27
N ALA A 204 27.34 6.83 3.40
CA ALA A 204 27.62 5.40 3.45
C ALA A 204 26.36 4.55 3.21
N ASP A 205 25.21 5.00 3.68
CA ASP A 205 23.92 4.34 3.46
C ASP A 205 23.50 4.44 2.00
N THR A 206 23.57 5.63 1.40
CA THR A 206 23.30 5.82 -0.04
C THR A 206 24.21 4.94 -0.89
N ALA A 207 25.52 4.92 -0.61
CA ALA A 207 26.44 4.04 -1.32
C ALA A 207 26.13 2.52 -1.12
N ALA A 208 25.60 2.13 0.05
CA ALA A 208 25.16 0.76 0.29
C ALA A 208 23.93 0.39 -0.55
N ILE A 209 22.95 1.30 -0.65
CA ILE A 209 21.76 1.11 -1.50
C ILE A 209 22.15 0.99 -2.96
N GLU A 210 22.94 1.92 -3.48
CA GLU A 210 23.41 1.89 -4.88
C GLU A 210 24.19 0.62 -5.20
N ARG A 211 24.93 0.13 -4.22
CA ARG A 211 25.62 -1.17 -4.37
C ARG A 211 24.63 -2.32 -4.43
N LEU A 212 23.57 -2.34 -3.61
CA LEU A 212 22.54 -3.37 -3.63
C LEU A 212 21.78 -3.36 -4.95
N ILE A 213 21.42 -2.18 -5.45
CA ILE A 213 20.81 -2.02 -6.77
C ILE A 213 21.71 -2.65 -7.83
N ARG A 214 23.00 -2.27 -7.89
CA ARG A 214 23.96 -2.82 -8.87
C ARG A 214 24.13 -4.34 -8.79
N ILE A 215 24.01 -4.92 -7.60
CA ILE A 215 24.08 -6.38 -7.42
C ILE A 215 22.82 -7.06 -7.97
N LYS A 216 21.64 -6.44 -7.81
CA LYS A 216 20.37 -7.01 -8.27
C LYS A 216 20.13 -6.82 -9.78
N LEU A 217 20.59 -5.72 -10.36
CA LEU A 217 20.34 -5.38 -11.77
C LEU A 217 20.65 -6.50 -12.79
N PRO A 218 21.74 -7.32 -12.67
CA PRO A 218 22.01 -8.40 -13.63
C PRO A 218 20.95 -9.50 -13.67
N GLU A 219 20.22 -9.68 -12.56
CA GLU A 219 19.15 -10.68 -12.42
C GLU A 219 17.75 -10.07 -12.48
N ASP A 220 17.68 -8.75 -12.67
CA ASP A 220 16.43 -8.01 -12.73
C ASP A 220 15.58 -8.46 -13.91
N ARG A 221 14.27 -8.52 -13.71
CA ARG A 221 13.29 -8.93 -14.72
C ARG A 221 12.11 -7.98 -14.72
N PRO A 222 11.47 -7.80 -15.88
CA PRO A 222 10.20 -7.09 -15.93
C PRO A 222 9.18 -7.74 -15.00
N GLU A 223 8.44 -6.91 -14.31
CA GLU A 223 7.30 -7.30 -13.47
C GLU A 223 6.15 -6.30 -13.66
N PRO A 224 4.89 -6.74 -13.47
CA PRO A 224 3.75 -5.87 -13.68
C PRO A 224 3.73 -4.73 -12.65
N LEU A 225 3.32 -3.55 -13.10
CA LEU A 225 2.99 -2.44 -12.21
C LEU A 225 1.54 -2.62 -11.75
N TRP A 226 1.37 -2.80 -10.45
CA TRP A 226 0.06 -2.89 -9.79
C TRP A 226 -0.15 -1.64 -8.93
N ALA A 227 -0.62 -0.56 -9.55
CA ALA A 227 -0.98 0.68 -8.87
C ALA A 227 -2.50 0.91 -8.94
N CYS A 228 -3.05 1.65 -7.97
CA CYS A 228 -4.47 2.05 -8.02
C CYS A 228 -4.74 2.96 -9.22
N TRP A 229 -3.76 3.82 -9.56
CA TRP A 229 -3.81 4.73 -10.70
C TRP A 229 -2.57 4.54 -11.56
N ASN A 230 -2.78 4.03 -12.79
CA ASN A 230 -1.70 3.74 -13.72
C ASN A 230 -1.64 4.83 -14.78
N HIS A 231 -0.53 5.57 -14.82
CA HIS A 231 -0.25 6.56 -15.85
C HIS A 231 1.02 6.16 -16.58
N TRP A 232 0.96 6.04 -17.90
CA TRP A 232 2.17 5.72 -18.66
C TRP A 232 2.18 6.35 -20.05
N MET A 233 3.38 6.64 -20.55
CA MET A 233 3.64 6.86 -21.96
C MET A 233 4.32 5.64 -22.55
N ALA A 234 4.05 5.34 -23.82
CA ALA A 234 4.69 4.29 -24.60
C ALA A 234 5.32 4.88 -25.86
N VAL A 235 6.62 4.64 -26.07
CA VAL A 235 7.39 5.13 -27.21
C VAL A 235 8.09 3.95 -27.87
N PRO A 236 7.98 3.75 -29.19
CA PRO A 236 8.66 2.67 -29.90
C PRO A 236 10.18 2.77 -29.79
N GLY A 237 10.82 1.61 -29.63
CA GLY A 237 12.28 1.47 -29.61
C GLY A 237 12.92 1.68 -28.25
N GLY A 238 14.25 1.56 -28.21
CA GLY A 238 15.08 1.53 -27.02
C GLY A 238 15.96 2.77 -26.83
N ASP A 239 15.70 3.89 -27.51
CA ASP A 239 16.47 5.15 -27.31
C ASP A 239 16.05 5.86 -26.01
N GLN A 240 16.19 5.16 -24.88
CA GLN A 240 15.85 5.68 -23.55
C GLN A 240 16.46 7.09 -23.32
N ALA A 241 17.72 7.28 -23.69
CA ALA A 241 18.40 8.56 -23.50
C ALA A 241 17.80 9.68 -24.37
N GLY A 242 17.39 9.36 -25.59
CA GLY A 242 16.73 10.31 -26.49
C GLY A 242 15.31 10.65 -26.03
N ILE A 243 14.57 9.68 -25.53
CA ILE A 243 13.24 9.86 -24.93
C ILE A 243 13.36 10.79 -23.72
N MET A 244 14.28 10.52 -22.79
CA MET A 244 14.52 11.37 -21.61
C MET A 244 14.87 12.82 -22.01
N ARG A 245 15.71 13.01 -23.01
CA ARG A 245 16.06 14.37 -23.49
C ARG A 245 14.84 15.08 -24.06
N THR A 246 14.02 14.42 -24.87
CA THR A 246 12.79 15.01 -25.43
C THR A 246 11.79 15.40 -24.33
N LEU A 247 11.67 14.57 -23.30
CA LEU A 247 10.79 14.82 -22.16
C LEU A 247 11.39 15.84 -21.14
N GLY A 248 12.64 16.29 -21.31
CA GLY A 248 13.30 17.17 -20.35
C GLY A 248 13.63 16.52 -19.00
N LEU A 249 13.71 15.18 -18.97
CA LEU A 249 14.04 14.44 -17.75
C LEU A 249 15.53 14.56 -17.40
N SER A 250 15.82 14.58 -16.11
CA SER A 250 17.17 14.79 -15.58
C SER A 250 17.53 13.81 -14.47
N ASN A 251 18.81 13.80 -14.08
CA ASN A 251 19.35 13.00 -12.97
C ASN A 251 18.94 11.51 -13.00
N PRO A 252 19.10 10.79 -14.13
CA PRO A 252 18.71 9.39 -14.22
C PRO A 252 19.53 8.54 -13.26
N ARG A 253 18.85 7.72 -12.47
CA ARG A 253 19.47 6.77 -11.54
C ARG A 253 19.00 5.35 -11.86
N PRO A 254 19.93 4.40 -12.11
CA PRO A 254 19.56 3.01 -12.36
C PRO A 254 18.77 2.41 -11.20
N VAL A 255 17.69 1.70 -11.52
CA VAL A 255 16.84 0.99 -10.56
C VAL A 255 16.39 -0.35 -11.13
N THR A 256 16.02 -1.28 -10.24
CA THR A 256 15.32 -2.51 -10.62
C THR A 256 13.85 -2.20 -10.95
N PHE A 257 13.17 -3.12 -11.65
CA PHE A 257 11.72 -2.98 -11.89
C PHE A 257 10.95 -2.83 -10.57
N ALA A 258 11.21 -3.71 -9.58
CA ALA A 258 10.57 -3.62 -8.27
C ALA A 258 10.72 -2.24 -7.64
N LEU A 259 11.94 -1.71 -7.61
CA LEU A 259 12.19 -0.40 -7.02
C LEU A 259 11.56 0.74 -7.84
N GLY A 260 11.62 0.65 -9.18
CA GLY A 260 11.01 1.63 -10.07
C GLY A 260 9.50 1.71 -9.90
N ASN A 261 8.84 0.56 -9.87
CA ASN A 261 7.40 0.43 -9.64
C ASN A 261 7.00 0.96 -8.25
N ASP A 262 7.71 0.52 -7.19
CA ASP A 262 7.47 0.98 -5.82
C ASP A 262 7.55 2.51 -5.67
N ILE A 263 8.54 3.13 -6.35
CA ILE A 263 8.72 4.58 -6.30
C ILE A 263 7.53 5.30 -6.94
N VAL A 264 7.14 4.91 -8.16
CA VAL A 264 6.05 5.62 -8.86
C VAL A 264 4.67 5.33 -8.26
N ASP A 265 4.45 4.13 -7.73
CA ASP A 265 3.22 3.81 -7.00
C ASP A 265 3.13 4.62 -5.70
N GLY A 266 4.23 4.67 -4.93
CA GLY A 266 4.29 5.46 -3.71
C GLY A 266 4.12 6.96 -3.94
N ASP A 267 4.73 7.51 -4.98
CA ASP A 267 4.57 8.93 -5.35
C ASP A 267 3.12 9.23 -5.78
N GLY A 268 2.42 8.28 -6.42
CA GLY A 268 1.03 8.44 -6.85
C GLY A 268 -0.02 8.26 -5.73
N CYS A 269 0.33 7.59 -4.63
CA CYS A 269 -0.60 7.31 -3.52
C CYS A 269 -0.60 8.36 -2.40
N ASP A 270 0.36 9.27 -2.37
CA ASP A 270 0.51 10.27 -1.30
C ASP A 270 -0.30 11.52 -1.65
N THR A 271 -1.58 11.53 -1.21
CA THR A 271 -2.61 12.45 -1.70
C THR A 271 -2.68 13.81 -0.99
N ASP A 272 -1.98 14.01 0.13
CA ASP A 272 -2.24 15.20 0.97
C ASP A 272 -1.32 16.41 0.69
N GLU A 273 -0.13 16.23 0.09
CA GLU A 273 0.80 17.33 -0.16
C GLU A 273 1.57 17.24 -1.50
N HIS A 274 1.44 16.14 -2.26
CA HIS A 274 2.24 15.89 -3.46
C HIS A 274 1.38 15.47 -4.64
N THR A 275 1.80 15.94 -5.82
CA THR A 275 1.11 15.62 -7.09
C THR A 275 1.58 14.31 -7.71
N GLY A 276 2.68 13.72 -7.20
CA GLY A 276 3.35 12.57 -7.81
C GLY A 276 4.05 12.91 -9.14
N TYR A 277 4.25 14.22 -9.44
CA TYR A 277 4.83 14.69 -10.70
C TYR A 277 6.35 14.84 -10.68
N GLU A 278 6.99 14.60 -9.54
CA GLU A 278 8.39 14.88 -9.30
C GLU A 278 9.32 13.95 -10.06
N ARG A 279 8.91 12.68 -10.20
CA ARG A 279 9.72 11.61 -10.78
C ARG A 279 8.93 10.72 -11.71
N VAL A 280 9.67 10.05 -12.61
CA VAL A 280 9.12 9.01 -13.46
C VAL A 280 10.07 7.82 -13.50
N PHE A 281 9.51 6.63 -13.68
CA PHE A 281 10.29 5.44 -14.01
C PHE A 281 10.34 5.27 -15.53
N VAL A 282 11.53 5.36 -16.11
CA VAL A 282 11.75 5.08 -17.54
C VAL A 282 12.29 3.67 -17.66
N THR A 283 11.50 2.79 -18.25
CA THR A 283 11.86 1.36 -18.37
C THR A 283 13.02 1.14 -19.35
N PRO A 284 13.71 -0.01 -19.31
CA PRO A 284 14.47 -0.46 -20.46
C PRO A 284 13.52 -0.68 -21.67
N GLU A 285 14.07 -0.98 -22.84
CA GLU A 285 13.26 -1.44 -23.96
C GLU A 285 12.54 -2.76 -23.60
N LEU A 286 11.22 -2.79 -23.75
CA LEU A 286 10.33 -3.90 -23.43
C LEU A 286 9.58 -4.32 -24.71
N ALA A 287 9.91 -5.47 -25.27
CA ALA A 287 9.28 -5.97 -26.49
C ALA A 287 9.21 -4.92 -27.63
N GLY A 288 10.24 -4.07 -27.76
CA GLY A 288 10.33 -3.03 -28.77
C GLY A 288 9.75 -1.66 -28.34
N TRP A 289 9.40 -1.48 -27.08
CA TRP A 289 8.86 -0.23 -26.53
C TRP A 289 9.65 0.22 -25.28
N THR A 290 9.78 1.52 -25.12
CA THR A 290 10.20 2.14 -23.84
C THR A 290 9.00 2.80 -23.21
N LEU A 291 8.74 2.45 -21.94
CA LEU A 291 7.66 3.04 -21.15
C LEU A 291 8.21 4.12 -20.22
N VAL A 292 7.40 5.15 -19.98
CA VAL A 292 7.62 6.18 -18.97
C VAL A 292 6.42 6.12 -18.02
N LEU A 293 6.65 5.78 -16.77
CA LEU A 293 5.61 5.48 -15.78
C LEU A 293 5.59 6.54 -14.69
N GLY A 294 4.42 6.94 -14.25
CA GLY A 294 4.18 7.87 -13.14
C GLY A 294 3.11 8.91 -13.45
N ALA A 295 2.54 9.51 -12.40
CA ALA A 295 1.43 10.48 -12.51
C ALA A 295 1.72 11.66 -13.43
N TRP A 296 2.99 12.03 -13.62
CA TRP A 296 3.42 13.08 -14.55
C TRP A 296 3.02 12.78 -16.02
N CYS A 297 2.76 11.53 -16.36
CA CYS A 297 2.36 11.08 -17.70
C CYS A 297 0.85 11.16 -17.96
N ASP A 298 0.07 11.75 -17.06
CA ASP A 298 -1.38 11.78 -17.12
C ASP A 298 -1.92 12.53 -18.35
N PRO A 299 -2.63 11.86 -19.30
CA PRO A 299 -3.15 12.47 -20.52
C PRO A 299 -4.47 13.21 -20.32
N HIS A 300 -5.14 13.12 -19.16
CA HIS A 300 -6.50 13.64 -18.97
C HIS A 300 -6.63 14.63 -17.81
N GLY A 301 -5.85 14.50 -16.75
CA GLY A 301 -5.89 15.38 -15.60
C GLY A 301 -5.58 16.83 -15.96
N GLN A 302 -6.37 17.76 -15.43
CA GLN A 302 -6.37 19.18 -15.80
C GLN A 302 -4.97 19.82 -15.79
N GLU A 303 -4.11 19.44 -14.85
CA GLU A 303 -2.77 20.03 -14.71
C GLU A 303 -1.75 19.52 -15.73
N ARG A 304 -1.94 18.28 -16.25
CA ARG A 304 -0.96 17.61 -17.09
C ARG A 304 -1.37 17.43 -18.55
N ARG A 305 -2.66 17.37 -18.81
CA ARG A 305 -3.22 16.96 -20.12
C ARG A 305 -2.65 17.71 -21.33
N GLU A 306 -2.40 19.00 -21.22
CA GLU A 306 -1.89 19.82 -22.33
C GLU A 306 -0.37 19.64 -22.52
N ASP A 307 0.37 19.50 -21.42
CA ASP A 307 1.79 19.15 -21.48
C ASP A 307 2.00 17.76 -22.08
N VAL A 308 1.22 16.77 -21.64
CA VAL A 308 1.33 15.40 -22.15
C VAL A 308 0.96 15.34 -23.64
N LEU A 309 -0.05 16.09 -24.07
CA LEU A 309 -0.39 16.24 -25.49
C LEU A 309 0.80 16.78 -26.30
N ARG A 310 1.43 17.87 -25.84
CA ARG A 310 2.61 18.46 -26.47
C ARG A 310 3.78 17.47 -26.50
N LEU A 311 4.07 16.80 -25.38
CA LEU A 311 5.17 15.84 -25.27
C LEU A 311 4.98 14.62 -26.17
N CYS A 312 3.77 14.06 -26.25
CA CYS A 312 3.44 12.97 -27.19
C CYS A 312 3.59 13.41 -28.64
N THR A 313 3.19 14.65 -28.96
CA THR A 313 3.38 15.23 -30.30
C THR A 313 4.86 15.30 -30.67
N GLU A 314 5.71 15.82 -29.77
CA GLU A 314 7.16 15.91 -29.96
C GLU A 314 7.82 14.53 -30.09
N LEU A 315 7.46 13.58 -29.22
CA LEU A 315 7.96 12.21 -29.26
C LEU A 315 7.55 11.50 -30.56
N SER A 316 6.29 11.65 -30.97
CA SER A 316 5.83 11.02 -32.22
C SER A 316 6.49 11.58 -33.46
N GLY A 317 6.82 12.86 -33.46
CA GLY A 317 7.59 13.49 -34.52
C GLY A 317 9.00 12.90 -34.66
N ARG A 318 9.58 12.44 -33.55
CA ARG A 318 10.93 11.87 -33.52
C ARG A 318 10.98 10.37 -33.69
N TYR A 319 10.03 9.65 -33.08
CA TYR A 319 10.01 8.18 -33.03
C TYR A 319 8.92 7.55 -33.90
N GLY A 320 8.20 8.37 -34.68
CA GLY A 320 7.10 7.93 -35.54
C GLY A 320 5.78 7.81 -34.82
N ARG A 321 5.77 7.35 -33.57
CA ARG A 321 4.56 7.20 -32.75
C ARG A 321 4.89 7.49 -31.28
N ALA A 322 3.92 8.00 -30.54
CA ALA A 322 3.92 8.07 -29.09
C ALA A 322 2.49 7.96 -28.57
N GLN A 323 2.33 7.37 -27.42
CA GLN A 323 1.03 7.12 -26.81
C GLN A 323 1.12 7.49 -25.32
N ALA A 324 0.02 7.96 -24.73
CA ALA A 324 -0.11 8.14 -23.29
C ALA A 324 -1.46 7.61 -22.82
N TYR A 325 -1.49 7.08 -21.60
CA TYR A 325 -2.63 6.39 -21.05
C TYR A 325 -2.81 6.68 -19.57
N TYR A 326 -4.06 6.66 -19.16
CA TYR A 326 -4.48 6.56 -17.78
C TYR A 326 -5.42 5.38 -17.61
N TYR A 327 -5.29 4.68 -16.50
CA TYR A 327 -6.17 3.58 -16.12
C TYR A 327 -6.32 3.51 -14.60
N GLY A 328 -7.53 3.78 -14.11
CA GLY A 328 -7.93 3.60 -12.72
C GLY A 328 -8.26 2.13 -12.45
N GLY A 329 -7.43 1.44 -11.62
CA GLY A 329 -7.54 -0.01 -11.38
C GLY A 329 -8.80 -0.46 -10.63
N GLN A 330 -9.67 0.47 -10.22
CA GLN A 330 -10.95 0.18 -9.58
C GLN A 330 -12.16 0.44 -10.50
N GLY A 331 -11.92 0.62 -11.81
CA GLY A 331 -12.98 0.92 -12.78
C GLY A 331 -13.45 2.37 -12.72
N ASP A 332 -12.60 3.28 -12.20
CA ASP A 332 -13.01 4.67 -11.99
C ASP A 332 -12.96 5.49 -13.26
N SER A 333 -11.96 5.32 -14.11
CA SER A 333 -11.90 5.91 -15.44
C SER A 333 -10.69 5.45 -16.27
N SER A 334 -10.72 5.71 -17.59
CA SER A 334 -9.62 5.51 -18.53
C SER A 334 -9.47 6.72 -19.44
N ALA A 335 -8.22 6.95 -19.89
CA ALA A 335 -7.95 7.92 -20.93
C ALA A 335 -6.82 7.43 -21.84
N TRP A 336 -6.85 7.85 -23.10
CA TRP A 336 -5.77 7.58 -24.04
C TRP A 336 -5.51 8.75 -24.98
N LEU A 337 -4.26 8.88 -25.35
CA LEU A 337 -3.73 9.84 -26.29
C LEU A 337 -2.78 9.13 -27.26
N VAL A 338 -3.03 9.23 -28.54
CA VAL A 338 -2.21 8.63 -29.60
C VAL A 338 -1.76 9.71 -30.57
N ALA A 339 -0.45 9.82 -30.75
CA ALA A 339 0.16 10.74 -31.70
C ALA A 339 1.04 9.98 -32.70
N GLU A 340 0.99 10.35 -33.97
CA GLU A 340 1.79 9.80 -35.05
C GLU A 340 2.42 10.91 -35.87
N HIS A 341 3.71 10.77 -36.16
CA HIS A 341 4.48 11.71 -37.02
C HIS A 341 4.31 13.20 -36.66
N GLY A 342 4.22 13.50 -35.36
CA GLY A 342 4.08 14.88 -34.86
C GLY A 342 2.63 15.40 -34.89
N THR A 343 1.64 14.53 -35.03
CA THR A 343 0.23 14.90 -35.03
C THR A 343 -0.56 13.99 -34.09
N VAL A 344 -1.41 14.59 -33.24
CA VAL A 344 -2.36 13.83 -32.42
C VAL A 344 -3.45 13.27 -33.33
N ILE A 345 -3.59 11.95 -33.37
CA ILE A 345 -4.61 11.27 -34.18
C ILE A 345 -5.83 10.86 -33.37
N ARG A 346 -5.65 10.64 -32.07
CA ARG A 346 -6.75 10.34 -31.15
C ARG A 346 -6.43 10.82 -29.74
N ARG A 347 -7.41 11.43 -29.11
CA ARG A 347 -7.49 11.65 -27.66
C ARG A 347 -8.89 11.26 -27.20
N TYR A 348 -8.97 10.59 -26.08
CA TYR A 348 -10.20 10.33 -25.35
C TYR A 348 -9.91 10.36 -23.85
N GLY A 349 -10.78 10.98 -23.08
CA GLY A 349 -10.72 10.97 -21.63
C GLY A 349 -11.90 11.74 -21.05
N GLU A 350 -12.35 11.34 -19.90
CA GLU A 350 -13.36 12.06 -19.15
C GLU A 350 -12.66 13.08 -18.25
N PRO A 351 -12.94 14.39 -18.39
CA PRO A 351 -12.50 15.35 -17.41
C PRO A 351 -13.26 15.07 -16.09
N GLY A 352 -12.61 15.31 -14.95
CA GLY A 352 -13.22 15.10 -13.64
C GLY A 352 -14.53 15.86 -13.46
N GLU A 353 -15.24 15.61 -12.38
CA GLU A 353 -16.62 16.08 -12.04
C GLU A 353 -16.92 17.58 -12.28
N ALA A 354 -15.92 18.42 -12.49
CA ALA A 354 -16.08 19.85 -12.71
C ALA A 354 -16.20 20.27 -14.19
N GLU A 355 -16.03 19.36 -15.14
CA GLU A 355 -16.05 19.66 -16.58
C GLU A 355 -17.04 18.72 -17.30
N ASP A 356 -18.05 19.29 -17.97
CA ASP A 356 -19.11 18.53 -18.64
C ASP A 356 -18.71 17.96 -20.03
N GLU A 357 -17.58 18.39 -20.60
CA GLU A 357 -17.18 17.99 -21.96
C GLU A 357 -16.12 16.89 -21.97
N LEU A 358 -16.36 15.83 -22.73
CA LEU A 358 -15.36 14.81 -23.05
C LEU A 358 -14.14 15.42 -23.75
N LEU A 359 -12.95 15.02 -23.31
CA LEU A 359 -11.70 15.38 -23.98
C LEU A 359 -11.50 14.51 -25.20
N THR A 360 -12.00 14.94 -26.34
CA THR A 360 -11.90 14.17 -27.59
C THR A 360 -11.13 14.94 -28.65
N ILE A 361 -10.20 14.25 -29.35
CA ILE A 361 -9.55 14.71 -30.59
C ILE A 361 -9.54 13.54 -31.55
N GLY A 362 -9.86 13.78 -32.82
CA GLY A 362 -9.81 12.80 -33.89
C GLY A 362 -10.92 11.75 -33.81
N GLU A 363 -10.94 10.90 -34.82
CA GLU A 363 -11.92 9.83 -34.99
C GLU A 363 -11.63 8.64 -34.06
N PRO A 364 -12.66 7.87 -33.64
CA PRO A 364 -12.45 6.64 -32.87
C PRO A 364 -11.49 5.68 -33.57
N LEU A 365 -10.60 5.07 -32.76
CA LEU A 365 -9.67 4.05 -33.23
C LEU A 365 -10.42 2.78 -33.70
N PRO A 366 -9.81 1.93 -34.53
CA PRO A 366 -10.46 0.69 -35.00
C PRO A 366 -10.98 -0.19 -33.83
N TYR A 367 -10.27 -0.26 -32.73
CA TYR A 367 -10.71 -1.00 -31.54
C TYR A 367 -11.94 -0.34 -30.87
N GLU A 368 -11.94 0.99 -30.73
CA GLU A 368 -13.09 1.73 -30.21
C GLU A 368 -14.33 1.47 -31.07
N ARG A 369 -14.21 1.55 -32.40
CA ARG A 369 -15.31 1.26 -33.35
C ARG A 369 -15.87 -0.15 -33.17
N THR A 370 -14.98 -1.15 -33.00
CA THR A 370 -15.40 -2.53 -32.75
C THR A 370 -16.19 -2.64 -31.46
N ARG A 371 -15.68 -2.06 -30.37
CA ARG A 371 -16.39 -2.09 -29.07
C ARG A 371 -17.73 -1.37 -29.11
N ARG A 372 -17.80 -0.19 -29.75
CA ARG A 372 -19.06 0.53 -29.94
C ARG A 372 -20.08 -0.30 -30.72
N THR A 373 -19.64 -0.95 -31.80
CA THR A 373 -20.51 -1.85 -32.59
C THR A 373 -21.01 -3.04 -31.78
N GLU A 374 -20.17 -3.63 -30.91
CA GLU A 374 -20.57 -4.73 -30.01
C GLU A 374 -21.64 -4.31 -29.00
N LEU A 375 -21.66 -3.05 -28.58
CA LEU A 375 -22.68 -2.44 -27.73
C LEU A 375 -23.95 -2.06 -28.51
N GLY A 376 -23.94 -2.15 -29.84
CA GLY A 376 -25.03 -1.71 -30.67
C GLY A 376 -25.03 -0.21 -31.00
N LEU A 377 -23.96 0.51 -30.60
CA LEU A 377 -23.76 1.92 -30.88
C LEU A 377 -23.21 2.17 -32.28
N HIS A 378 -23.35 3.41 -32.78
CA HIS A 378 -22.70 3.78 -34.03
C HIS A 378 -21.16 3.68 -33.90
N PRO A 379 -20.43 3.09 -34.88
CA PRO A 379 -18.99 2.90 -34.78
C PRO A 379 -18.21 4.23 -34.65
N ASP A 380 -18.66 5.25 -35.35
CA ASP A 380 -18.12 6.61 -35.24
C ASP A 380 -19.04 7.43 -34.35
N TRP A 381 -18.43 8.27 -33.49
CA TRP A 381 -19.18 9.15 -32.63
C TRP A 381 -19.96 10.18 -33.47
N ASP A 382 -21.28 10.16 -33.37
CA ASP A 382 -22.16 11.17 -33.99
C ASP A 382 -23.17 11.69 -32.97
N ALA A 383 -22.84 12.79 -32.32
CA ALA A 383 -23.70 13.44 -31.31
C ALA A 383 -25.11 13.78 -31.81
N ALA A 384 -25.36 13.80 -33.15
CA ALA A 384 -26.68 14.04 -33.69
C ALA A 384 -27.55 12.77 -33.76
N GLN A 385 -26.96 11.59 -33.60
CA GLN A 385 -27.62 10.29 -33.73
C GLN A 385 -27.63 9.47 -32.43
N GLU A 386 -26.84 9.84 -31.44
CA GLU A 386 -26.73 9.12 -30.15
C GLU A 386 -27.59 9.79 -29.08
N SER A 387 -28.25 8.98 -28.27
CA SER A 387 -29.01 9.43 -27.10
C SER A 387 -28.07 9.62 -25.89
N GLU A 388 -28.56 10.29 -24.85
CA GLU A 388 -27.83 10.37 -23.55
C GLU A 388 -27.53 8.97 -23.00
N ASP A 389 -28.46 8.00 -23.14
CA ASP A 389 -28.27 6.62 -22.68
C ASP A 389 -27.12 5.92 -23.44
N ASP A 390 -26.99 6.17 -24.76
CA ASP A 390 -25.90 5.63 -25.58
C ASP A 390 -24.54 6.23 -25.16
N GLU A 391 -24.50 7.51 -24.84
CA GLU A 391 -23.32 8.19 -24.34
C GLU A 391 -22.89 7.63 -22.99
N ASP A 392 -23.82 7.43 -22.06
CA ASP A 392 -23.55 6.87 -20.73
C ASP A 392 -23.05 5.42 -20.83
N GLU A 393 -23.65 4.59 -21.72
CA GLU A 393 -23.20 3.22 -21.94
C GLU A 393 -21.78 3.17 -22.49
N TRP A 394 -21.44 4.07 -23.41
CA TRP A 394 -20.08 4.18 -23.92
C TRP A 394 -19.10 4.65 -22.82
N ARG A 395 -19.43 5.68 -22.06
CA ARG A 395 -18.60 6.19 -20.98
C ARG A 395 -18.30 5.08 -19.97
N TRP A 396 -19.34 4.38 -19.52
CA TRP A 396 -19.19 3.25 -18.59
C TRP A 396 -18.25 2.15 -19.15
N THR A 397 -18.41 1.81 -20.42
CA THR A 397 -17.52 0.83 -21.07
C THR A 397 -16.10 1.36 -21.20
N ALA A 398 -15.95 2.63 -21.52
CA ALA A 398 -14.65 3.27 -21.74
C ALA A 398 -13.77 3.30 -20.48
N HIS A 399 -14.34 3.21 -19.28
CA HIS A 399 -13.59 3.20 -18.01
C HIS A 399 -12.49 2.14 -17.94
N ASP A 400 -12.64 1.01 -18.62
CA ASP A 400 -11.70 -0.11 -18.58
C ASP A 400 -10.86 -0.27 -19.89
N LEU A 401 -11.02 0.62 -20.87
CA LEU A 401 -10.50 0.36 -22.22
C LEU A 401 -9.02 0.75 -22.43
N ALA A 402 -8.40 1.59 -21.62
CA ALA A 402 -7.04 2.07 -21.89
C ALA A 402 -6.01 0.94 -22.10
N PRO A 403 -5.98 -0.15 -21.30
CA PRO A 403 -5.08 -1.28 -21.55
C PRO A 403 -5.39 -2.00 -22.88
N ASP A 404 -6.65 -2.16 -23.22
CA ASP A 404 -7.06 -2.83 -24.46
C ASP A 404 -6.75 -2.00 -25.70
N ILE A 405 -6.93 -0.69 -25.62
CA ILE A 405 -6.50 0.26 -26.66
C ILE A 405 -4.99 0.15 -26.87
N ALA A 406 -4.19 0.20 -25.80
CA ALA A 406 -2.74 0.06 -25.89
C ALA A 406 -2.35 -1.28 -26.54
N ARG A 407 -2.98 -2.36 -26.13
CA ARG A 407 -2.77 -3.73 -26.66
C ARG A 407 -3.13 -3.81 -28.14
N SER A 408 -4.24 -3.21 -28.56
CA SER A 408 -4.68 -3.18 -29.96
C SER A 408 -3.70 -2.42 -30.87
N LEU A 409 -2.98 -1.45 -30.32
CA LEU A 409 -1.95 -0.67 -31.00
C LEU A 409 -0.56 -1.31 -30.92
N GLY A 410 -0.43 -2.46 -30.26
CA GLY A 410 0.82 -3.22 -30.12
C GLY A 410 1.80 -2.60 -29.13
N ALA A 411 1.37 -1.68 -28.27
CA ALA A 411 2.21 -1.10 -27.23
C ALA A 411 2.45 -2.09 -26.08
N ALA A 412 3.61 -1.99 -25.43
CA ALA A 412 3.81 -2.66 -24.16
C ALA A 412 2.93 -1.98 -23.07
N ILE A 413 2.41 -2.79 -22.16
CA ILE A 413 1.48 -2.37 -21.13
C ILE A 413 2.10 -2.68 -19.75
N PRO A 414 2.19 -1.71 -18.83
CA PRO A 414 2.80 -1.94 -17.52
C PRO A 414 2.15 -3.10 -16.75
N LEU A 415 0.84 -3.25 -16.84
CA LEU A 415 0.05 -4.28 -16.16
C LEU A 415 0.28 -5.70 -16.70
N ASP A 416 0.69 -5.84 -17.97
CA ASP A 416 0.88 -7.12 -18.66
C ASP A 416 2.34 -7.60 -18.62
N LEU A 417 3.25 -6.86 -18.01
CA LEU A 417 4.66 -7.26 -17.94
C LEU A 417 4.82 -8.55 -17.17
N ALA A 418 5.73 -9.40 -17.62
CA ALA A 418 6.06 -10.67 -16.99
C ALA A 418 7.58 -10.90 -17.04
N ALA A 419 8.07 -11.79 -16.21
CA ALA A 419 9.52 -12.07 -16.09
C ALA A 419 10.17 -12.56 -17.41
N ASP A 420 9.38 -13.05 -18.35
CA ASP A 420 9.80 -13.51 -19.69
C ASP A 420 9.57 -12.44 -20.78
N THR A 421 9.03 -11.27 -20.44
CA THR A 421 8.94 -10.15 -21.38
C THR A 421 10.34 -9.77 -21.88
N PRO A 422 10.57 -9.77 -23.19
CA PRO A 422 11.87 -9.40 -23.75
C PRO A 422 12.27 -7.99 -23.30
N SER A 423 13.40 -7.87 -22.59
CA SER A 423 13.90 -6.57 -22.11
C SER A 423 15.34 -6.34 -22.53
N ARG A 424 15.70 -5.08 -22.81
CA ARG A 424 17.04 -4.68 -23.17
C ARG A 424 17.41 -3.33 -22.56
N GLY A 425 18.43 -3.33 -21.73
CA GLY A 425 18.90 -2.13 -21.04
C GLY A 425 18.63 -2.18 -19.55
N THR A 426 18.60 -1.04 -18.91
CA THR A 426 18.37 -0.87 -17.47
C THR A 426 17.34 0.20 -17.23
N GLY A 427 16.38 -0.04 -16.37
CA GLY A 427 15.41 0.96 -15.94
C GLY A 427 16.06 2.08 -15.12
N VAL A 428 15.53 3.28 -15.22
CA VAL A 428 16.02 4.43 -14.45
C VAL A 428 14.86 5.23 -13.86
N ILE A 429 15.02 5.72 -12.64
CA ILE A 429 14.23 6.82 -12.11
C ILE A 429 14.87 8.12 -12.56
N ALA A 430 14.07 9.05 -13.06
CA ALA A 430 14.52 10.37 -13.50
C ALA A 430 13.63 11.47 -12.94
N LEU A 431 14.22 12.63 -12.64
CA LEU A 431 13.48 13.82 -12.24
C LEU A 431 12.81 14.45 -13.44
N THR A 432 11.56 14.83 -13.28
CA THR A 432 10.82 15.65 -14.23
C THR A 432 11.22 17.13 -14.11
N THR A 433 10.76 17.96 -15.02
CA THR A 433 10.90 19.43 -14.91
C THR A 433 10.22 19.96 -13.64
N TYR A 434 9.10 19.34 -13.22
CA TYR A 434 8.42 19.66 -11.97
C TYR A 434 9.29 19.31 -10.77
N GLY A 435 9.86 18.10 -10.72
CA GLY A 435 10.73 17.66 -9.63
C GLY A 435 12.03 18.46 -9.52
N VAL A 436 12.56 18.98 -10.64
CA VAL A 436 13.70 19.90 -10.62
C VAL A 436 13.33 21.24 -9.97
N ALA A 437 12.11 21.71 -10.21
CA ALA A 437 11.65 23.01 -9.70
C ALA A 437 11.20 22.95 -8.22
N HIS A 438 10.59 21.88 -7.78
CA HIS A 438 9.94 21.75 -6.47
C HIS A 438 10.70 20.83 -5.50
N GLY A 439 11.63 20.00 -6.01
CA GLY A 439 12.32 18.98 -5.21
C GLY A 439 11.53 17.66 -5.15
N VAL A 440 12.12 16.69 -4.50
CA VAL A 440 11.50 15.37 -4.24
C VAL A 440 11.01 15.35 -2.79
N PRO A 441 9.79 14.82 -2.50
CA PRO A 441 9.24 14.78 -1.17
C PRO A 441 10.14 14.04 -0.16
N ALA A 442 10.06 14.42 1.10
CA ALA A 442 10.70 13.67 2.18
C ALA A 442 10.09 12.25 2.24
N GLY A 443 10.90 11.23 2.49
CA GLY A 443 10.41 9.84 2.50
C GLY A 443 10.24 9.19 1.13
N ALA A 444 10.51 9.92 0.04
CA ALA A 444 10.29 9.45 -1.32
C ALA A 444 11.29 8.39 -1.82
N TYR A 445 12.38 8.13 -1.10
CA TYR A 445 13.36 7.12 -1.50
C TYR A 445 13.09 5.79 -0.80
N ARG A 446 12.79 4.75 -1.60
CA ARG A 446 12.47 3.41 -1.12
C ARG A 446 13.50 2.40 -1.65
N ILE A 447 13.75 1.33 -0.86
CA ILE A 447 14.73 0.30 -1.17
C ILE A 447 14.02 -1.03 -1.43
#